data_9972325c674076dee747a59d1b1fdac5
#
_entry.id   9972325c674076dee747a59d1b1fdac5
#
_cell.length_a   1.000
_cell.length_b   1.000
_cell.length_c   1.000
_cell.angle_alpha   90.00
_cell.angle_beta   90.00
_cell.angle_gamma   90.00
#
_symmetry.space_group_name_H-M   'P 1'
#
loop_
_entity.id
_entity.type
_entity.pdbx_description
1 polymer ?
#
loop_
_entity_poly.entity_id
_entity_poly.type
_entity_poly.pdbx_seq_one_letter_code
_entity_poly.pdbx_strand_id
1 'polypeptide(L)'
;MAQILKNQKDNLIEILSKDIYKNINIINFIENYPLTGFDKAGDSLLVKGKSDENWIYISSSSELELIQLLENLNAEDKYFAIIEEWMEPIIIKQRDLEWKLSCMKYILPDDIDLPESKCEVAKLKKDDADYIFENYDYKSYTSPAYISERIVNDLSFGITEDDKLVGWVLTHDDGSIGLLNVLPAYRRKGYGYELMLAITREARRLGHFPFLHIEEDNIKSTELALKLGFKQDRKVSWFQIS
;
A
#
# COMPACT_ATOMS: atom_id res chain seq x y z
N MET A 1 7.06 -27.99 -9.28
CA MET A 1 7.47 -26.57 -9.19
C MET A 1 6.36 -25.73 -8.56
N ALA A 2 5.15 -25.64 -9.12
CA ALA A 2 4.05 -24.82 -8.54
C ALA A 2 3.71 -25.15 -7.07
N GLN A 3 3.66 -26.43 -6.68
CA GLN A 3 3.38 -26.86 -5.30
C GLN A 3 4.50 -26.44 -4.32
N ILE A 4 5.75 -26.46 -4.75
CA ILE A 4 6.89 -26.03 -3.92
C ILE A 4 6.82 -24.52 -3.68
N LEU A 5 6.53 -23.73 -4.71
CA LEU A 5 6.36 -22.28 -4.61
C LEU A 5 5.17 -21.92 -3.71
N LYS A 6 4.05 -22.66 -3.80
CA LYS A 6 2.90 -22.45 -2.92
C LYS A 6 3.27 -22.70 -1.46
N ASN A 7 3.90 -23.84 -1.15
CA ASN A 7 4.32 -24.15 0.21
C ASN A 7 5.30 -23.13 0.79
N GLN A 8 6.16 -22.54 -0.06
CA GLN A 8 7.07 -21.47 0.36
C GLN A 8 6.31 -20.18 0.69
N LYS A 9 5.34 -19.78 -0.15
CA LYS A 9 4.47 -18.63 0.12
C LYS A 9 3.70 -18.80 1.45
N ASP A 10 3.06 -19.95 1.62
CA ASP A 10 2.27 -20.26 2.83
C ASP A 10 3.13 -20.16 4.10
N ASN A 11 4.37 -20.68 4.06
CA ASN A 11 5.31 -20.59 5.18
C ASN A 11 5.76 -19.14 5.47
N LEU A 12 6.04 -18.35 4.42
CA LEU A 12 6.40 -16.94 4.59
C LEU A 12 5.24 -16.15 5.22
N ILE A 13 4.02 -16.36 4.75
CA ILE A 13 2.81 -15.72 5.28
C ILE A 13 2.60 -16.11 6.76
N GLU A 14 2.78 -17.38 7.12
CA GLU A 14 2.68 -17.84 8.51
C GLU A 14 3.68 -17.12 9.42
N ILE A 15 4.93 -16.95 8.98
CA ILE A 15 5.96 -16.24 9.75
C ILE A 15 5.59 -14.76 9.89
N LEU A 16 5.20 -14.11 8.80
CA LEU A 16 4.87 -12.68 8.76
C LEU A 16 3.60 -12.37 9.56
N SER A 17 2.62 -13.29 9.61
CA SER A 17 1.35 -13.15 10.32
C SER A 17 1.50 -13.10 11.84
N LYS A 18 2.68 -13.43 12.39
CA LYS A 18 2.94 -13.27 13.83
C LYS A 18 2.88 -11.80 14.28
N ASP A 19 3.14 -10.86 13.38
CA ASP A 19 2.92 -9.43 13.57
C ASP A 19 2.24 -8.86 12.32
N ILE A 20 0.92 -9.01 12.27
CA ILE A 20 0.11 -8.60 11.12
C ILE A 20 0.19 -7.09 10.86
N TYR A 21 0.20 -6.27 11.92
CA TYR A 21 0.27 -4.82 11.79
C TYR A 21 1.56 -4.35 11.12
N LYS A 22 2.67 -5.01 11.44
CA LYS A 22 3.96 -4.74 10.80
C LYS A 22 3.98 -5.18 9.34
N ASN A 23 3.49 -6.40 9.08
CA ASN A 23 3.81 -7.16 7.88
C ASN A 23 2.69 -7.22 6.84
N ILE A 24 1.53 -6.59 7.08
CA ILE A 24 0.36 -6.68 6.19
C ILE A 24 0.66 -6.33 4.73
N ASN A 25 1.50 -5.31 4.50
CA ASN A 25 1.94 -4.94 3.16
C ASN A 25 2.65 -6.09 2.45
N ILE A 26 3.61 -6.73 3.15
CA ILE A 26 4.40 -7.85 2.60
C ILE A 26 3.49 -9.05 2.34
N ILE A 27 2.57 -9.34 3.27
CA ILE A 27 1.61 -10.45 3.13
C ILE A 27 0.75 -10.25 1.89
N ASN A 28 0.09 -9.09 1.76
CA ASN A 28 -0.75 -8.79 0.59
C ASN A 28 0.05 -8.83 -0.72
N PHE A 29 1.27 -8.30 -0.70
CA PHE A 29 2.14 -8.36 -1.88
C PHE A 29 2.48 -9.80 -2.27
N ILE A 30 2.86 -10.65 -1.31
CA ILE A 30 3.14 -12.07 -1.53
C ILE A 30 1.92 -12.81 -2.09
N GLU A 31 0.72 -12.51 -1.60
CA GLU A 31 -0.51 -13.16 -2.05
C GLU A 31 -0.82 -12.84 -3.52
N ASN A 32 -0.65 -11.59 -3.93
CA ASN A 32 -1.13 -11.08 -5.20
C ASN A 32 -0.07 -11.06 -6.32
N TYR A 33 1.22 -11.04 -5.97
CA TYR A 33 2.30 -10.88 -6.94
C TYR A 33 3.30 -12.04 -6.94
N PRO A 34 4.01 -12.26 -8.05
CA PRO A 34 5.03 -13.29 -8.13
C PRO A 34 6.24 -12.96 -7.27
N LEU A 35 6.63 -13.91 -6.42
CA LEU A 35 7.91 -13.86 -5.72
C LEU A 35 9.05 -14.15 -6.69
N THR A 36 10.11 -13.34 -6.62
CA THR A 36 11.37 -13.54 -7.35
C THR A 36 12.48 -14.07 -6.46
N GLY A 37 12.35 -13.91 -5.13
CA GLY A 37 13.29 -14.43 -4.15
C GLY A 37 12.90 -14.08 -2.72
N PHE A 38 13.56 -14.71 -1.77
CA PHE A 38 13.50 -14.33 -0.36
C PHE A 38 14.75 -14.81 0.36
N ASP A 39 15.12 -14.10 1.42
CA ASP A 39 16.22 -14.44 2.33
C ASP A 39 15.73 -14.38 3.78
N LYS A 40 16.36 -15.17 4.65
CA LYS A 40 16.05 -15.21 6.07
C LYS A 40 17.33 -15.13 6.89
N ALA A 41 17.31 -14.28 7.93
CA ALA A 41 18.36 -14.20 8.94
C ALA A 41 17.67 -14.14 10.33
N GLY A 42 17.84 -15.19 11.13
CA GLY A 42 17.12 -15.31 12.39
C GLY A 42 15.60 -15.24 12.22
N ASP A 43 14.97 -14.23 12.84
CA ASP A 43 13.54 -13.94 12.71
C ASP A 43 13.21 -12.90 11.62
N SER A 44 14.23 -12.34 10.98
CA SER A 44 14.09 -11.34 9.91
C SER A 44 13.95 -11.99 8.54
N LEU A 45 13.14 -11.33 7.69
CA LEU A 45 12.87 -11.76 6.32
C LEU A 45 13.11 -10.60 5.35
N LEU A 46 13.71 -10.91 4.19
CA LEU A 46 13.76 -10.09 3.01
C LEU A 46 12.97 -10.81 1.91
N VAL A 47 12.05 -10.12 1.29
CA VAL A 47 11.19 -10.67 0.22
C VAL A 47 11.36 -9.83 -1.03
N LYS A 48 11.61 -10.49 -2.16
CA LYS A 48 11.69 -9.88 -3.49
C LYS A 48 10.51 -10.33 -4.33
N GLY A 49 9.89 -9.41 -5.04
CA GLY A 49 8.79 -9.71 -5.94
C GLY A 49 8.61 -8.62 -6.98
N LYS A 50 7.68 -8.84 -7.92
CA LYS A 50 7.47 -7.94 -9.03
C LYS A 50 6.00 -7.57 -9.19
N SER A 51 5.72 -6.26 -9.10
CA SER A 51 4.48 -5.64 -9.60
C SER A 51 4.81 -4.72 -10.78
N ASP A 52 4.77 -3.43 -10.61
CA ASP A 52 5.27 -2.43 -11.57
C ASP A 52 6.81 -2.36 -11.58
N GLU A 53 7.45 -2.50 -10.40
CA GLU A 53 8.90 -2.59 -10.23
C GLU A 53 9.31 -3.91 -9.54
N ASN A 54 10.62 -4.15 -9.44
CA ASN A 54 11.19 -5.27 -8.69
C ASN A 54 11.39 -4.84 -7.23
N TRP A 55 10.33 -4.95 -6.44
CA TRP A 55 10.32 -4.47 -5.06
C TRP A 55 11.00 -5.41 -4.07
N ILE A 56 11.66 -4.81 -3.11
CA ILE A 56 12.26 -5.47 -1.93
C ILE A 56 11.52 -4.98 -0.70
N TYR A 57 10.96 -5.93 0.04
CA TYR A 57 10.35 -5.72 1.34
C TYR A 57 11.20 -6.36 2.42
N ILE A 58 11.31 -5.72 3.58
CA ILE A 58 12.08 -6.24 4.71
C ILE A 58 11.23 -6.20 5.98
N SER A 59 11.12 -7.34 6.66
CA SER A 59 10.60 -7.45 8.02
C SER A 59 11.74 -7.80 8.95
N SER A 60 12.20 -6.86 9.77
CA SER A 60 13.27 -7.06 10.76
C SER A 60 13.02 -6.24 12.03
N SER A 61 13.53 -6.72 13.15
CA SER A 61 13.59 -5.99 14.41
C SER A 61 15.02 -6.00 14.99
N SER A 62 15.99 -6.44 14.19
CA SER A 62 17.40 -6.60 14.59
C SER A 62 18.31 -5.99 13.53
N GLU A 63 19.18 -5.07 13.95
CA GLU A 63 20.19 -4.47 13.07
C GLU A 63 21.15 -5.51 12.52
N LEU A 64 21.57 -6.47 13.34
CA LEU A 64 22.50 -7.53 12.94
C LEU A 64 21.89 -8.44 11.86
N GLU A 65 20.62 -8.82 12.04
CA GLU A 65 19.91 -9.66 11.06
C GLU A 65 19.64 -8.88 9.77
N LEU A 66 19.31 -7.58 9.87
CA LEU A 66 19.18 -6.72 8.70
C LEU A 66 20.48 -6.67 7.89
N ILE A 67 21.63 -6.46 8.54
CA ILE A 67 22.93 -6.44 7.86
C ILE A 67 23.19 -7.77 7.15
N GLN A 68 22.90 -8.91 7.78
CA GLN A 68 23.05 -10.23 7.16
C GLN A 68 22.15 -10.39 5.92
N LEU A 69 20.90 -9.90 5.96
CA LEU A 69 20.00 -9.92 4.80
C LEU A 69 20.55 -9.09 3.64
N LEU A 70 21.12 -7.92 3.94
CA LEU A 70 21.65 -7.01 2.94
C LEU A 70 22.92 -7.54 2.22
N GLU A 71 23.66 -8.49 2.82
CA GLU A 71 24.80 -9.16 2.18
C GLU A 71 24.39 -9.98 0.93
N ASN A 72 23.13 -10.40 0.86
CA ASN A 72 22.57 -11.19 -0.24
C ASN A 72 21.96 -10.33 -1.38
N LEU A 73 22.05 -9.01 -1.28
CA LEU A 73 21.61 -8.12 -2.34
C LEU A 73 22.61 -8.11 -3.50
N ASN A 74 22.08 -8.01 -4.71
CA ASN A 74 22.86 -7.85 -5.92
C ASN A 74 22.70 -6.45 -6.52
N ALA A 75 23.41 -6.13 -7.59
CA ALA A 75 23.39 -4.80 -8.21
C ALA A 75 22.03 -4.38 -8.80
N GLU A 76 21.15 -5.33 -9.07
CA GLU A 76 19.81 -5.07 -9.62
C GLU A 76 18.77 -4.82 -8.52
N ASP A 77 19.12 -5.06 -7.26
CA ASP A 77 18.26 -4.88 -6.09
C ASP A 77 18.27 -3.42 -5.64
N LYS A 78 17.45 -2.59 -6.28
CA LYS A 78 17.47 -1.13 -6.13
C LYS A 78 16.22 -0.52 -5.52
N TYR A 79 15.05 -1.17 -5.65
CA TYR A 79 13.76 -0.63 -5.24
C TYR A 79 13.32 -1.22 -3.92
N PHE A 80 13.18 -0.38 -2.91
CA PHE A 80 12.78 -0.77 -1.57
C PHE A 80 11.40 -0.21 -1.24
N ALA A 81 10.54 -1.05 -0.64
CA ALA A 81 9.18 -0.69 -0.27
C ALA A 81 8.92 -0.96 1.22
N ILE A 82 8.18 -0.04 1.85
CA ILE A 82 7.73 -0.17 3.26
C ILE A 82 8.90 -0.35 4.23
N ILE A 83 9.97 0.35 3.98
CA ILE A 83 11.16 0.29 4.87
C ILE A 83 10.90 1.18 6.09
N GLU A 84 10.98 0.60 7.28
CA GLU A 84 10.88 1.34 8.53
C GLU A 84 12.03 2.34 8.69
N GLU A 85 11.77 3.51 9.26
CA GLU A 85 12.70 4.65 9.36
C GLU A 85 14.10 4.26 9.90
N TRP A 86 14.16 3.35 10.88
CA TRP A 86 15.43 2.91 11.47
C TRP A 86 16.31 2.05 10.53
N MET A 87 15.71 1.38 9.55
CA MET A 87 16.44 0.52 8.59
C MET A 87 17.10 1.34 7.49
N GLU A 88 16.54 2.50 7.12
CA GLU A 88 16.98 3.31 5.99
C GLU A 88 18.47 3.66 6.01
N PRO A 89 19.04 4.21 7.11
CA PRO A 89 20.46 4.57 7.13
C PRO A 89 21.38 3.36 6.96
N ILE A 90 20.91 2.17 7.33
CA ILE A 90 21.68 0.92 7.19
C ILE A 90 21.64 0.45 5.73
N ILE A 91 20.47 0.54 5.08
CA ILE A 91 20.27 0.12 3.67
C ILE A 91 20.99 1.08 2.73
N ILE A 92 20.80 2.38 2.91
CA ILE A 92 21.35 3.42 2.02
C ILE A 92 22.88 3.49 2.18
N LYS A 93 23.37 3.54 3.41
CA LYS A 93 24.79 3.57 3.82
C LYS A 93 25.71 4.36 2.86
N GLN A 94 26.29 3.72 1.85
CA GLN A 94 27.24 4.31 0.89
C GLN A 94 26.70 4.36 -0.54
N ARG A 95 25.38 4.24 -0.73
CA ARG A 95 24.70 4.27 -2.01
C ARG A 95 24.01 5.61 -2.20
N ASP A 96 23.91 6.06 -3.44
CA ASP A 96 23.18 7.29 -3.75
C ASP A 96 21.66 7.00 -3.75
N LEU A 97 20.92 7.94 -3.19
CA LEU A 97 19.47 7.90 -3.15
C LEU A 97 18.93 8.61 -4.41
N GLU A 98 18.29 7.86 -5.29
CA GLU A 98 17.71 8.36 -6.54
C GLU A 98 16.40 9.11 -6.28
N TRP A 99 15.51 8.50 -5.50
CA TRP A 99 14.28 9.11 -5.02
C TRP A 99 13.82 8.45 -3.71
N LYS A 100 12.95 9.15 -2.99
CA LYS A 100 12.35 8.65 -1.75
C LYS A 100 10.96 9.25 -1.55
N LEU A 101 10.02 8.41 -1.12
CA LEU A 101 8.71 8.76 -0.61
C LEU A 101 8.59 8.29 0.83
N SER A 102 8.35 9.20 1.77
CA SER A 102 8.17 8.88 3.20
C SER A 102 6.73 9.10 3.62
N CYS A 103 6.18 8.14 4.33
CA CYS A 103 4.80 8.17 4.79
C CYS A 103 4.67 7.69 6.25
N MET A 104 3.64 8.18 6.92
CA MET A 104 3.12 7.56 8.12
C MET A 104 2.12 6.47 7.73
N LYS A 105 2.31 5.24 8.22
CA LYS A 105 1.34 4.16 8.13
C LYS A 105 0.25 4.35 9.18
N TYR A 106 -0.98 4.13 8.75
CA TYR A 106 -2.18 4.15 9.60
C TYR A 106 -2.89 2.82 9.46
N ILE A 107 -3.40 2.32 10.57
CA ILE A 107 -4.17 1.08 10.65
C ILE A 107 -5.56 1.38 11.23
N LEU A 108 -6.57 0.63 10.82
CA LEU A 108 -7.90 0.72 11.44
C LEU A 108 -8.10 -0.46 12.38
N PRO A 109 -8.13 -0.23 13.71
CA PRO A 109 -8.39 -1.28 14.70
C PRO A 109 -9.75 -1.95 14.48
N ASP A 110 -9.85 -3.24 14.77
CA ASP A 110 -11.06 -4.05 14.55
C ASP A 110 -12.24 -3.60 15.41
N ASP A 111 -11.98 -2.99 16.56
CA ASP A 111 -12.98 -2.48 17.52
C ASP A 111 -13.65 -1.16 17.10
N ILE A 112 -13.25 -0.58 15.98
CA ILE A 112 -13.84 0.66 15.48
C ILE A 112 -15.09 0.34 14.64
N ASP A 113 -16.25 0.81 15.12
CA ASP A 113 -17.49 0.73 14.37
C ASP A 113 -17.51 1.78 13.24
N LEU A 114 -17.80 1.31 12.03
CA LEU A 114 -17.91 2.17 10.86
C LEU A 114 -19.38 2.53 10.62
N PRO A 115 -19.71 3.84 10.49
CA PRO A 115 -21.08 4.27 10.23
C PRO A 115 -21.58 3.78 8.85
N GLU A 116 -22.88 3.95 8.59
CA GLU A 116 -23.43 3.73 7.27
C GLU A 116 -23.08 4.89 6.31
N SER A 117 -22.91 4.54 5.02
CA SER A 117 -22.70 5.55 3.97
C SER A 117 -23.95 6.40 3.78
N LYS A 118 -23.73 7.69 3.50
CA LYS A 118 -24.81 8.67 3.24
C LYS A 118 -25.02 8.95 1.77
N CYS A 119 -24.17 8.42 0.91
CA CYS A 119 -24.32 8.56 -0.54
C CYS A 119 -24.00 7.24 -1.25
N GLU A 120 -24.46 7.16 -2.48
CA GLU A 120 -24.20 6.03 -3.34
C GLU A 120 -22.73 6.04 -3.80
N VAL A 121 -22.06 4.94 -3.59
CA VAL A 121 -20.68 4.72 -4.02
C VAL A 121 -20.65 3.43 -4.82
N ALA A 122 -20.20 3.50 -6.07
CA ALA A 122 -20.20 2.37 -7.00
C ALA A 122 -18.77 1.87 -7.28
N LYS A 123 -18.63 0.61 -7.68
CA LYS A 123 -17.36 0.09 -8.17
C LYS A 123 -16.93 0.82 -9.44
N LEU A 124 -15.64 1.13 -9.54
CA LEU A 124 -15.05 1.69 -10.76
C LEU A 124 -15.06 0.66 -11.90
N LYS A 125 -15.10 1.17 -13.13
CA LYS A 125 -14.96 0.36 -14.34
C LYS A 125 -13.54 0.49 -14.89
N LYS A 126 -13.07 -0.53 -15.58
CA LYS A 126 -11.75 -0.52 -16.20
C LYS A 126 -11.53 0.72 -17.08
N ASP A 127 -12.57 1.15 -17.80
CA ASP A 127 -12.52 2.29 -18.72
C ASP A 127 -12.40 3.64 -17.99
N ASP A 128 -12.58 3.68 -16.67
CA ASP A 128 -12.38 4.90 -15.88
C ASP A 128 -10.86 5.22 -15.68
N ALA A 129 -9.96 4.27 -15.96
CA ALA A 129 -8.54 4.39 -15.64
C ALA A 129 -7.86 5.60 -16.28
N ASP A 130 -8.09 5.84 -17.57
CA ASP A 130 -7.50 6.98 -18.27
C ASP A 130 -8.05 8.31 -17.71
N TYR A 131 -9.35 8.39 -17.45
CA TYR A 131 -9.96 9.56 -16.84
C TYR A 131 -9.43 9.84 -15.45
N ILE A 132 -9.27 8.80 -14.63
CA ILE A 132 -8.67 8.90 -13.29
C ILE A 132 -7.25 9.43 -13.40
N PHE A 133 -6.41 8.85 -14.25
CA PHE A 133 -5.04 9.29 -14.45
C PHE A 133 -4.95 10.76 -14.89
N GLU A 134 -5.78 11.17 -15.86
CA GLU A 134 -5.79 12.57 -16.36
C GLU A 134 -6.17 13.59 -15.28
N ASN A 135 -6.96 13.19 -14.28
CA ASN A 135 -7.46 14.07 -13.23
C ASN A 135 -6.83 13.80 -11.84
N TYR A 136 -5.78 12.98 -11.75
CA TYR A 136 -5.09 12.69 -10.50
C TYR A 136 -3.91 13.64 -10.27
N ASP A 137 -3.80 14.16 -9.05
CA ASP A 137 -2.77 15.17 -8.72
C ASP A 137 -1.35 14.56 -8.65
N TYR A 138 -1.21 13.25 -8.40
CA TYR A 138 0.07 12.56 -8.18
C TYR A 138 0.47 11.64 -9.35
N LYS A 139 0.38 12.14 -10.58
CA LYS A 139 0.65 11.38 -11.82
C LYS A 139 2.06 10.78 -11.90
N SER A 140 3.04 11.38 -11.22
CA SER A 140 4.41 10.90 -11.21
C SER A 140 4.60 9.54 -10.51
N TYR A 141 3.64 9.14 -9.67
CA TYR A 141 3.68 7.89 -8.91
C TYR A 141 2.72 6.82 -9.43
N THR A 142 2.15 7.00 -10.62
CA THR A 142 1.18 6.04 -11.18
C THR A 142 1.16 6.09 -12.70
N SER A 143 0.40 5.18 -13.31
CA SER A 143 0.17 5.15 -14.76
C SER A 143 -1.26 4.68 -15.06
N PRO A 144 -1.80 4.94 -16.28
CA PRO A 144 -3.09 4.39 -16.69
C PRO A 144 -3.12 2.85 -16.58
N ALA A 145 -2.02 2.19 -16.92
CA ALA A 145 -1.91 0.73 -16.84
C ALA A 145 -2.00 0.24 -15.39
N TYR A 146 -1.30 0.89 -14.46
CA TYR A 146 -1.36 0.59 -13.02
C TYR A 146 -2.77 0.80 -12.48
N ILE A 147 -3.40 1.95 -12.75
CA ILE A 147 -4.78 2.24 -12.30
C ILE A 147 -5.76 1.20 -12.84
N SER A 148 -5.67 0.87 -14.14
CA SER A 148 -6.51 -0.15 -14.77
C SER A 148 -6.33 -1.52 -14.12
N GLU A 149 -5.10 -1.90 -13.82
CA GLU A 149 -4.77 -3.15 -13.13
C GLU A 149 -5.38 -3.18 -11.72
N ARG A 150 -5.25 -2.09 -10.95
CA ARG A 150 -5.83 -1.98 -9.60
C ARG A 150 -7.36 -2.04 -9.62
N ILE A 151 -8.04 -1.38 -10.59
CA ILE A 151 -9.49 -1.43 -10.74
C ILE A 151 -9.99 -2.86 -10.97
N VAL A 152 -9.26 -3.63 -11.76
CA VAL A 152 -9.68 -5.00 -12.15
C VAL A 152 -9.42 -6.00 -11.03
N ASN A 153 -8.30 -5.88 -10.34
CA ASN A 153 -7.79 -6.94 -9.47
C ASN A 153 -8.12 -6.73 -8.00
N ASP A 154 -8.54 -5.51 -7.58
CA ASP A 154 -8.73 -5.23 -6.17
C ASP A 154 -9.89 -4.25 -5.90
N LEU A 155 -9.92 -3.66 -4.71
CA LEU A 155 -10.97 -2.73 -4.29
C LEU A 155 -10.80 -1.38 -4.97
N SER A 156 -11.89 -0.92 -5.57
CA SER A 156 -11.95 0.39 -6.19
C SER A 156 -13.39 0.92 -6.20
N PHE A 157 -13.54 2.20 -5.84
CA PHE A 157 -14.85 2.84 -5.73
C PHE A 157 -14.83 4.26 -6.27
N GLY A 158 -15.98 4.69 -6.81
CA GLY A 158 -16.20 6.03 -7.32
C GLY A 158 -17.54 6.62 -6.91
N ILE A 159 -17.61 7.95 -6.92
CA ILE A 159 -18.84 8.72 -6.78
C ILE A 159 -19.08 9.45 -8.10
N THR A 160 -20.29 9.34 -8.60
CA THR A 160 -20.75 10.01 -9.82
C THR A 160 -21.80 11.06 -9.46
N GLU A 161 -21.70 12.25 -10.05
CA GLU A 161 -22.68 13.33 -9.96
C GLU A 161 -22.94 13.84 -11.37
N ASP A 162 -24.21 13.91 -11.80
CA ASP A 162 -24.62 14.27 -13.15
C ASP A 162 -23.91 13.45 -14.24
N ASP A 163 -23.92 12.13 -14.09
CA ASP A 163 -23.26 11.14 -14.96
C ASP A 163 -21.74 11.31 -15.11
N LYS A 164 -21.11 12.12 -14.27
CA LYS A 164 -19.67 12.36 -14.26
C LYS A 164 -19.01 11.77 -13.02
N LEU A 165 -17.92 11.01 -13.21
CA LEU A 165 -17.08 10.55 -12.09
C LEU A 165 -16.40 11.78 -11.45
N VAL A 166 -16.70 12.05 -10.18
CA VAL A 166 -16.26 13.26 -9.47
C VAL A 166 -15.29 12.95 -8.31
N GLY A 167 -15.18 11.70 -7.93
CA GLY A 167 -14.22 11.26 -6.92
C GLY A 167 -14.03 9.75 -6.95
N TRP A 168 -12.91 9.28 -6.48
CA TRP A 168 -12.53 7.87 -6.48
C TRP A 168 -11.56 7.51 -5.37
N VAL A 169 -11.45 6.23 -5.08
CA VAL A 169 -10.49 5.61 -4.16
C VAL A 169 -10.19 4.19 -4.64
N LEU A 170 -8.93 3.77 -4.52
CA LEU A 170 -8.48 2.43 -4.89
C LEU A 170 -7.56 1.87 -3.79
N THR A 171 -7.19 0.61 -3.92
CA THR A 171 -6.07 0.03 -3.18
C THR A 171 -4.81 -0.01 -4.05
N HIS A 172 -3.65 0.08 -3.43
CA HIS A 172 -2.34 -0.15 -4.04
C HIS A 172 -2.04 -1.66 -4.15
N ASP A 173 -0.96 -2.01 -4.83
CA ASP A 173 -0.51 -3.39 -5.03
C ASP A 173 -0.17 -4.14 -3.73
N ASP A 174 0.18 -3.42 -2.67
CA ASP A 174 0.38 -3.94 -1.32
C ASP A 174 -0.92 -4.02 -0.48
N GLY A 175 -2.07 -3.69 -1.09
CA GLY A 175 -3.39 -3.68 -0.46
C GLY A 175 -3.69 -2.44 0.39
N SER A 176 -2.79 -1.46 0.48
CA SER A 176 -3.06 -0.22 1.19
C SER A 176 -4.11 0.63 0.47
N ILE A 177 -5.01 1.26 1.22
CA ILE A 177 -6.01 2.18 0.67
C ILE A 177 -5.31 3.46 0.23
N GLY A 178 -5.51 3.86 -1.03
CA GLY A 178 -4.86 5.05 -1.60
C GLY A 178 -5.54 5.57 -2.85
N LEU A 179 -4.83 6.33 -3.66
CA LEU A 179 -5.31 6.99 -4.88
C LEU A 179 -6.62 7.77 -4.65
N LEU A 180 -6.91 8.17 -3.41
CA LEU A 180 -8.10 8.94 -3.08
C LEU A 180 -8.02 10.33 -3.72
N ASN A 181 -9.02 10.68 -4.52
CA ASN A 181 -9.16 12.03 -5.05
C ASN A 181 -10.63 12.43 -5.16
N VAL A 182 -10.89 13.71 -5.00
CA VAL A 182 -12.17 14.36 -5.31
C VAL A 182 -11.86 15.60 -6.12
N LEU A 183 -12.49 15.71 -7.29
CA LEU A 183 -12.28 16.84 -8.20
C LEU A 183 -12.53 18.17 -7.48
N PRO A 184 -11.71 19.22 -7.73
CA PRO A 184 -11.77 20.48 -6.99
C PRO A 184 -13.17 21.10 -6.85
N ALA A 185 -13.97 21.10 -7.93
CA ALA A 185 -15.32 21.63 -7.91
C ALA A 185 -16.33 20.87 -7.00
N TYR A 186 -15.98 19.64 -6.62
CA TYR A 186 -16.83 18.74 -5.83
C TYR A 186 -16.31 18.52 -4.39
N ARG A 187 -15.22 19.17 -4.02
CA ARG A 187 -14.65 19.12 -2.66
C ARG A 187 -15.59 19.77 -1.65
N ARG A 188 -15.43 19.44 -0.37
CA ARG A 188 -16.23 19.97 0.77
C ARG A 188 -17.67 19.48 0.82
N LYS A 189 -18.07 18.51 0.00
CA LYS A 189 -19.38 17.83 0.03
C LYS A 189 -19.38 16.53 0.84
N GLY A 190 -18.24 16.14 1.44
CA GLY A 190 -18.10 14.88 2.21
C GLY A 190 -17.68 13.67 1.37
N TYR A 191 -17.52 13.79 0.06
CA TYR A 191 -17.26 12.66 -0.85
C TYR A 191 -16.00 11.89 -0.51
N GLY A 192 -14.91 12.56 -0.10
CA GLY A 192 -13.70 11.88 0.33
C GLY A 192 -13.93 10.97 1.55
N TYR A 193 -14.77 11.40 2.48
CA TYR A 193 -15.16 10.58 3.63
C TYR A 193 -15.98 9.35 3.23
N GLU A 194 -16.97 9.52 2.36
CA GLU A 194 -17.83 8.44 1.90
C GLU A 194 -17.06 7.40 1.08
N LEU A 195 -16.12 7.84 0.23
CA LEU A 195 -15.23 6.95 -0.53
C LEU A 195 -14.35 6.12 0.41
N MET A 196 -13.69 6.76 1.36
CA MET A 196 -12.87 6.07 2.37
C MET A 196 -13.70 5.10 3.20
N LEU A 197 -14.90 5.50 3.61
CA LEU A 197 -15.82 4.66 4.35
C LEU A 197 -16.23 3.42 3.55
N ALA A 198 -16.58 3.59 2.27
CA ALA A 198 -17.01 2.50 1.40
C ALA A 198 -15.90 1.46 1.20
N ILE A 199 -14.69 1.89 0.83
CA ILE A 199 -13.58 0.96 0.60
C ILE A 199 -13.14 0.26 1.90
N THR A 200 -13.15 0.97 3.03
CA THR A 200 -12.80 0.42 4.33
C THR A 200 -13.80 -0.65 4.79
N ARG A 201 -15.11 -0.38 4.62
CA ARG A 201 -16.17 -1.36 4.94
C ARG A 201 -16.06 -2.60 4.06
N GLU A 202 -15.83 -2.43 2.77
CA GLU A 202 -15.69 -3.56 1.85
C GLU A 202 -14.44 -4.38 2.14
N ALA A 203 -13.31 -3.74 2.47
CA ALA A 203 -12.10 -4.43 2.91
C ALA A 203 -12.39 -5.32 4.13
N ARG A 204 -13.06 -4.79 5.17
CA ARG A 204 -13.47 -5.57 6.34
C ARG A 204 -14.44 -6.70 6.00
N ARG A 205 -15.41 -6.44 5.13
CA ARG A 205 -16.38 -7.46 4.69
C ARG A 205 -15.71 -8.66 4.05
N LEU A 206 -14.59 -8.42 3.36
CA LEU A 206 -13.77 -9.46 2.72
C LEU A 206 -12.74 -10.09 3.67
N GLY A 207 -12.68 -9.64 4.93
CA GLY A 207 -11.71 -10.13 5.91
C GLY A 207 -10.32 -9.51 5.76
N HIS A 208 -10.18 -8.44 4.96
CA HIS A 208 -8.94 -7.72 4.81
C HIS A 208 -8.76 -6.74 5.97
N PHE A 209 -7.51 -6.49 6.34
CA PHE A 209 -7.14 -5.53 7.35
C PHE A 209 -6.98 -4.13 6.73
N PRO A 210 -7.83 -3.12 7.05
CA PRO A 210 -7.73 -1.81 6.42
C PRO A 210 -6.53 -1.02 6.95
N PHE A 211 -5.69 -0.56 6.05
CA PHE A 211 -4.53 0.30 6.35
C PHE A 211 -4.24 1.24 5.18
N LEU A 212 -3.47 2.27 5.44
CA LEU A 212 -3.10 3.27 4.44
C LEU A 212 -1.79 3.97 4.79
N HIS A 213 -1.24 4.69 3.83
CA HIS A 213 -0.03 5.49 3.99
C HIS A 213 -0.32 6.93 3.60
N ILE A 214 0.16 7.86 4.42
CA ILE A 214 -0.03 9.30 4.19
C ILE A 214 1.31 10.01 4.35
N GLU A 215 1.69 10.82 3.36
CA GLU A 215 2.83 11.74 3.48
C GLU A 215 2.64 12.67 4.67
N GLU A 216 3.71 12.97 5.40
CA GLU A 216 3.62 13.67 6.70
C GLU A 216 3.02 15.08 6.59
N ASP A 217 3.15 15.74 5.44
CA ASP A 217 2.60 17.07 5.17
C ASP A 217 1.18 17.07 4.61
N ASN A 218 0.62 15.89 4.31
CA ASN A 218 -0.76 15.76 3.83
C ASN A 218 -1.79 15.78 4.97
N ILE A 219 -1.91 16.94 5.60
CA ILE A 219 -2.80 17.16 6.75
C ILE A 219 -4.25 16.78 6.46
N LYS A 220 -4.75 17.04 5.24
CA LYS A 220 -6.14 16.74 4.87
C LYS A 220 -6.44 15.25 4.88
N SER A 221 -5.55 14.43 4.35
CA SER A 221 -5.69 12.97 4.37
C SER A 221 -5.52 12.42 5.78
N THR A 222 -4.61 12.99 6.57
CA THR A 222 -4.43 12.66 7.98
C THR A 222 -5.70 12.91 8.80
N GLU A 223 -6.29 14.10 8.70
CA GLU A 223 -7.54 14.44 9.40
C GLU A 223 -8.69 13.51 8.99
N LEU A 224 -8.78 13.16 7.69
CA LEU A 224 -9.78 12.24 7.17
C LEU A 224 -9.62 10.83 7.74
N ALA A 225 -8.40 10.30 7.76
CA ALA A 225 -8.09 8.99 8.31
C ALA A 225 -8.40 8.92 9.82
N LEU A 226 -7.94 9.90 10.59
CA LEU A 226 -8.22 9.99 12.04
C LEU A 226 -9.72 10.09 12.33
N LYS A 227 -10.48 10.84 11.51
CA LYS A 227 -11.94 10.96 11.64
C LYS A 227 -12.67 9.62 11.41
N LEU A 228 -12.13 8.73 10.58
CA LEU A 228 -12.64 7.38 10.35
C LEU A 228 -12.21 6.38 11.44
N GLY A 229 -11.33 6.79 12.36
CA GLY A 229 -10.84 5.95 13.46
C GLY A 229 -9.52 5.25 13.18
N PHE A 230 -8.87 5.54 12.06
CA PHE A 230 -7.50 5.05 11.83
C PHE A 230 -6.55 5.60 12.89
N LYS A 231 -5.57 4.79 13.26
CA LYS A 231 -4.52 5.15 14.24
C LYS A 231 -3.16 5.10 13.58
N GLN A 232 -2.27 6.01 13.96
CA GLN A 232 -0.87 5.98 13.55
C GLN A 232 -0.20 4.70 14.03
N ASP A 233 0.58 4.09 13.17
CA ASP A 233 1.41 2.92 13.47
C ASP A 233 2.89 3.30 13.44
N ARG A 234 3.49 3.40 12.26
CA ARG A 234 4.93 3.66 12.09
C ARG A 234 5.23 4.44 10.82
N LYS A 235 6.42 5.07 10.79
CA LYS A 235 6.97 5.68 9.58
C LYS A 235 7.60 4.63 8.70
N VAL A 236 7.28 4.70 7.41
CA VAL A 236 7.81 3.83 6.38
C VAL A 236 8.15 4.63 5.13
N SER A 237 9.03 4.10 4.30
CA SER A 237 9.39 4.74 3.04
C SER A 237 9.55 3.75 1.91
N TRP A 238 9.37 4.29 0.72
CA TRP A 238 9.78 3.70 -0.54
C TRP A 238 10.94 4.50 -1.07
N PHE A 239 11.91 3.84 -1.64
CA PHE A 239 13.04 4.53 -2.26
C PHE A 239 13.77 3.65 -3.29
N GLN A 240 14.49 4.33 -4.16
CA GLN A 240 15.42 3.72 -5.09
C GLN A 240 16.83 4.17 -4.75
N ILE A 241 17.76 3.23 -4.79
CA ILE A 241 19.19 3.46 -4.64
C ILE A 241 19.93 3.13 -5.94
N SER A 242 21.09 3.77 -6.16
CA SER A 242 21.95 3.52 -7.32
C SER A 242 22.60 2.13 -7.32
#